data_3804b2dfa5a4b2f81099fd51df0a0324
#
_entry.id   3804b2dfa5a4b2f81099fd51df0a0324
#
_cell.length_a   1.000
_cell.length_b   1.000
_cell.length_c   1.000
_cell.angle_alpha   90.00
_cell.angle_beta   90.00
_cell.angle_gamma   90.00
#
_symmetry.space_group_name_H-M   'P 1'
#
loop_
_entity.id
_entity.type
_entity.pdbx_description
1 polymer ?
#
loop_
_entity_poly.entity_id
_entity_poly.type
_entity_poly.pdbx_seq_one_letter_code
_entity_poly.pdbx_strand_id
1 'polypeptide(L)'
;MSFVGKRYWLVGASEGLGRALAHKMSAAGAELVISARSERRLKELADELSNNVQVMPLDLADGASVARVGADLGRVDGIVFLASVYWPMHASQWNGANAIAMAEINFTGLFRVLDQVMDQFVERDAGHIVITGSLTGVRGFPGAIGYGASKAGIMSLAESLYADLRSSGIRVQLSSPGFIETRQTDKNKFRMPFIMSPDEAAGHMMRHMASNRFKSSFPRLFSWFVSSSQFWPHWLFSRIFG
;
A
#
# COMPACT_ATOMS: atom_id res chain seq x y z
N MET A 1 2.89 19.84 2.68
CA MET A 1 3.54 19.21 3.83
C MET A 1 5.02 18.98 3.50
N SER A 2 5.94 19.29 4.43
CA SER A 2 7.37 19.00 4.29
C SER A 2 7.66 17.60 4.86
N PHE A 3 8.57 16.87 4.23
CA PHE A 3 9.08 15.58 4.71
C PHE A 3 10.40 15.73 5.48
N VAL A 4 11.02 16.91 5.43
CA VAL A 4 12.31 17.19 6.08
C VAL A 4 12.22 16.95 7.59
N GLY A 5 13.08 16.10 8.12
CA GLY A 5 13.15 15.73 9.54
C GLY A 5 11.96 14.90 10.04
N LYS A 6 11.10 14.41 9.12
CA LYS A 6 10.00 13.49 9.47
C LYS A 6 10.44 12.05 9.33
N ARG A 7 10.12 11.22 10.31
CA ARG A 7 10.44 9.80 10.32
C ARG A 7 9.25 8.96 9.89
N TYR A 8 9.41 8.20 8.81
CA TYR A 8 8.37 7.36 8.23
C TYR A 8 8.73 5.89 8.22
N TRP A 9 7.77 5.04 8.59
CA TRP A 9 7.88 3.59 8.42
C TRP A 9 7.25 3.15 7.10
N LEU A 10 8.08 2.65 6.17
CA LEU A 10 7.66 2.12 4.86
C LEU A 10 7.58 0.60 4.93
N VAL A 11 6.38 0.05 4.91
CA VAL A 11 6.13 -1.39 4.96
C VAL A 11 5.91 -1.92 3.54
N GLY A 12 6.87 -2.72 3.04
CA GLY A 12 6.90 -3.20 1.66
C GLY A 12 7.86 -2.38 0.77
N ALA A 13 9.00 -1.94 1.31
CA ALA A 13 9.93 -1.03 0.65
C ALA A 13 10.93 -1.72 -0.31
N SER A 14 11.08 -3.04 -0.29
CA SER A 14 12.22 -3.73 -0.92
C SER A 14 12.23 -3.73 -2.45
N GLU A 15 11.13 -3.41 -3.13
CA GLU A 15 11.03 -3.45 -4.59
C GLU A 15 9.85 -2.60 -5.12
N GLY A 16 9.80 -2.43 -6.44
CA GLY A 16 8.71 -1.77 -7.16
C GLY A 16 8.38 -0.38 -6.60
N LEU A 17 7.08 -0.13 -6.38
CA LEU A 17 6.59 1.14 -5.85
C LEU A 17 7.23 1.53 -4.52
N GLY A 18 7.40 0.56 -3.60
CA GLY A 18 7.96 0.83 -2.27
C GLY A 18 9.41 1.31 -2.33
N ARG A 19 10.24 0.68 -3.18
CA ARG A 19 11.62 1.10 -3.41
C ARG A 19 11.68 2.50 -4.05
N ALA A 20 10.90 2.74 -5.10
CA ALA A 20 10.86 4.04 -5.76
C ALA A 20 10.37 5.16 -4.82
N LEU A 21 9.38 4.86 -3.96
CA LEU A 21 8.90 5.83 -2.98
C LEU A 21 9.95 6.11 -1.91
N ALA A 22 10.71 5.11 -1.45
CA ALA A 22 11.79 5.30 -0.49
C ALA A 22 12.85 6.27 -1.01
N HIS A 23 13.26 6.14 -2.27
CA HIS A 23 14.18 7.10 -2.92
C HIS A 23 13.63 8.53 -2.92
N LYS A 24 12.36 8.71 -3.31
CA LYS A 24 11.75 10.05 -3.36
C LYS A 24 11.58 10.66 -1.97
N MET A 25 11.21 9.87 -0.97
CA MET A 25 11.07 10.35 0.40
C MET A 25 12.42 10.70 1.03
N SER A 26 13.44 9.87 0.82
CA SER A 26 14.81 10.15 1.25
C SER A 26 15.32 11.44 0.60
N ALA A 27 15.19 11.59 -0.72
CA ALA A 27 15.57 12.82 -1.42
C ALA A 27 14.79 14.06 -0.95
N ALA A 28 13.57 13.88 -0.42
CA ALA A 28 12.77 14.95 0.19
C ALA A 28 13.10 15.22 1.67
N GLY A 29 14.15 14.59 2.21
CA GLY A 29 14.67 14.83 3.56
C GLY A 29 13.98 14.03 4.67
N ALA A 30 13.23 12.98 4.34
CA ALA A 30 12.63 12.10 5.33
C ALA A 30 13.68 11.11 5.90
N GLU A 31 13.58 10.82 7.19
CA GLU A 31 14.21 9.65 7.81
C GLU A 31 13.31 8.44 7.59
N LEU A 32 13.89 7.29 7.24
CA LEU A 32 13.11 6.13 6.87
C LEU A 32 13.40 4.92 7.76
N VAL A 33 12.34 4.27 8.19
CA VAL A 33 12.36 2.87 8.62
C VAL A 33 11.79 2.04 7.47
N ILE A 34 12.58 1.12 6.94
CA ILE A 34 12.18 0.32 5.78
C ILE A 34 12.03 -1.15 6.16
N SER A 35 10.86 -1.72 5.81
CA SER A 35 10.52 -3.09 6.15
C SER A 35 10.02 -3.88 4.95
N ALA A 36 10.45 -5.11 4.86
CA ALA A 36 10.00 -6.17 3.96
C ALA A 36 10.60 -7.50 4.43
N ARG A 37 10.24 -8.62 3.79
CA ARG A 37 10.78 -9.94 4.16
C ARG A 37 12.25 -10.13 3.82
N SER A 38 12.74 -9.52 2.73
CA SER A 38 14.12 -9.70 2.26
C SER A 38 15.05 -8.66 2.87
N GLU A 39 15.75 -9.05 3.95
CA GLU A 39 16.76 -8.21 4.58
C GLU A 39 17.87 -7.78 3.60
N ARG A 40 18.32 -8.69 2.73
CA ARG A 40 19.33 -8.38 1.72
C ARG A 40 18.91 -7.20 0.82
N ARG A 41 17.67 -7.24 0.28
CA ARG A 41 17.17 -6.15 -0.58
C ARG A 41 16.92 -4.84 0.18
N LEU A 42 16.60 -4.93 1.47
CA LEU A 42 16.46 -3.74 2.31
C LEU A 42 17.81 -3.08 2.57
N LYS A 43 18.87 -3.87 2.81
CA LYS A 43 20.26 -3.37 2.95
C LYS A 43 20.74 -2.72 1.66
N GLU A 44 20.56 -3.40 0.51
CA GLU A 44 20.87 -2.84 -0.81
C GLU A 44 20.14 -1.50 -1.04
N LEU A 45 18.87 -1.39 -0.65
CA LEU A 45 18.14 -0.13 -0.74
C LEU A 45 18.69 0.93 0.23
N ALA A 46 19.01 0.55 1.47
CA ALA A 46 19.55 1.48 2.45
C ALA A 46 20.87 2.10 2.00
N ASP A 47 21.75 1.31 1.36
CA ASP A 47 23.02 1.77 0.81
C ASP A 47 22.86 2.80 -0.34
N GLU A 48 21.71 2.82 -1.00
CA GLU A 48 21.37 3.76 -2.08
C GLU A 48 20.74 5.06 -1.58
N LEU A 49 20.25 5.09 -0.34
CA LEU A 49 19.51 6.23 0.21
C LEU A 49 20.45 7.22 0.91
N SER A 50 20.15 8.52 0.75
CA SER A 50 21.05 9.60 1.18
C SER A 50 20.89 9.99 2.67
N ASN A 51 19.78 9.59 3.32
CA ASN A 51 19.46 9.99 4.68
C ASN A 51 19.55 8.79 5.65
N ASN A 52 19.34 9.07 6.94
CA ASN A 52 19.29 8.04 7.97
C ASN A 52 18.19 7.00 7.66
N VAL A 53 18.60 5.75 7.49
CA VAL A 53 17.71 4.64 7.15
C VAL A 53 17.90 3.50 8.14
N GLN A 54 16.83 3.10 8.79
CA GLN A 54 16.80 1.92 9.64
C GLN A 54 16.19 0.74 8.89
N VAL A 55 16.93 -0.35 8.78
CA VAL A 55 16.47 -1.60 8.16
C VAL A 55 15.84 -2.48 9.22
N MET A 56 14.55 -2.79 9.08
CA MET A 56 13.78 -3.63 10.01
C MET A 56 13.02 -4.72 9.22
N PRO A 57 13.64 -5.88 8.96
CA PRO A 57 13.00 -6.98 8.25
C PRO A 57 11.79 -7.50 9.02
N LEU A 58 10.67 -7.74 8.31
CA LEU A 58 9.48 -8.33 8.90
C LEU A 58 8.70 -9.21 7.92
N ASP A 59 8.00 -10.22 8.43
CA ASP A 59 6.99 -10.97 7.70
C ASP A 59 5.59 -10.59 8.23
N LEU A 60 4.76 -10.02 7.37
CA LEU A 60 3.38 -9.62 7.71
C LEU A 60 2.45 -10.81 8.00
N ALA A 61 2.79 -12.02 7.53
CA ALA A 61 2.06 -13.24 7.86
C ALA A 61 2.35 -13.72 9.29
N ASP A 62 3.48 -13.32 9.88
CA ASP A 62 3.88 -13.64 11.26
C ASP A 62 3.64 -12.44 12.20
N GLY A 63 2.59 -12.53 13.03
CA GLY A 63 2.28 -11.49 14.02
C GLY A 63 3.41 -11.24 15.01
N ALA A 64 4.15 -12.28 15.41
CA ALA A 64 5.29 -12.12 16.32
C ALA A 64 6.45 -11.36 15.65
N SER A 65 6.64 -11.56 14.34
CA SER A 65 7.61 -10.78 13.56
C SER A 65 7.24 -9.28 13.55
N VAL A 66 5.96 -8.95 13.34
CA VAL A 66 5.49 -7.55 13.34
C VAL A 66 5.62 -6.93 14.72
N ALA A 67 5.24 -7.66 15.79
CA ALA A 67 5.35 -7.17 17.16
C ALA A 67 6.81 -6.89 17.60
N ARG A 68 7.77 -7.74 17.20
CA ARG A 68 9.21 -7.48 17.44
C ARG A 68 9.66 -6.19 16.77
N VAL A 69 9.27 -5.98 15.51
CA VAL A 69 9.60 -4.73 14.80
C VAL A 69 8.94 -3.54 15.50
N GLY A 70 7.67 -3.67 15.92
CA GLY A 70 6.95 -2.63 16.66
C GLY A 70 7.66 -2.20 17.95
N ALA A 71 8.16 -3.16 18.73
CA ALA A 71 8.89 -2.90 19.98
C ALA A 71 10.17 -2.06 19.75
N ASP A 72 10.86 -2.27 18.64
CA ASP A 72 12.11 -1.59 18.30
C ASP A 72 11.91 -0.37 17.37
N LEU A 73 10.67 -0.12 16.90
CA LEU A 73 10.36 0.91 15.93
C LEU A 73 10.66 2.32 16.42
N GLY A 74 10.43 2.57 17.70
CA GLY A 74 10.48 3.89 18.28
C GLY A 74 9.42 4.84 17.70
N ARG A 75 9.63 6.14 17.88
CA ARG A 75 8.69 7.14 17.38
C ARG A 75 8.77 7.29 15.87
N VAL A 76 7.62 7.27 15.21
CA VAL A 76 7.47 7.62 13.78
C VAL A 76 6.40 8.71 13.59
N ASP A 77 6.59 9.59 12.59
CA ASP A 77 5.60 10.62 12.22
C ASP A 77 4.54 10.08 11.29
N GLY A 78 4.80 8.97 10.62
CA GLY A 78 3.82 8.32 9.76
C GLY A 78 4.24 6.93 9.31
N ILE A 79 3.26 6.23 8.72
CA ILE A 79 3.45 4.94 8.07
C ILE A 79 2.98 5.00 6.61
N VAL A 80 3.64 4.23 5.77
CA VAL A 80 3.19 3.97 4.40
C VAL A 80 3.10 2.47 4.19
N PHE A 81 1.88 1.95 4.09
CA PHE A 81 1.62 0.54 3.85
C PHE A 81 1.55 0.25 2.34
N LEU A 82 2.61 -0.35 1.82
CA LEU A 82 2.80 -0.68 0.40
C LEU A 82 2.83 -2.18 0.15
N ALA A 83 3.03 -2.96 1.22
CA ALA A 83 3.18 -4.41 1.10
C ALA A 83 1.94 -5.05 0.50
N SER A 84 2.15 -5.91 -0.48
CA SER A 84 1.12 -6.78 -1.02
C SER A 84 1.73 -7.98 -1.73
N VAL A 85 0.93 -9.04 -1.83
CA VAL A 85 1.20 -10.18 -2.69
C VAL A 85 0.02 -10.37 -3.64
N TYR A 86 0.32 -10.89 -4.83
CA TYR A 86 -0.69 -11.12 -5.85
C TYR A 86 -0.41 -12.44 -6.58
N TRP A 87 -1.43 -13.26 -6.69
CA TRP A 87 -1.50 -14.44 -7.55
C TRP A 87 -2.81 -14.39 -8.33
N PRO A 88 -2.75 -14.28 -9.68
CA PRO A 88 -3.93 -14.40 -10.52
C PRO A 88 -4.62 -15.74 -10.24
N MET A 89 -5.94 -15.72 -10.06
CA MET A 89 -6.70 -16.91 -9.72
C MET A 89 -8.14 -16.79 -10.22
N HIS A 90 -8.55 -17.75 -11.07
CA HIS A 90 -9.94 -17.92 -11.44
C HIS A 90 -10.61 -18.93 -10.49
N ALA A 91 -11.93 -18.82 -10.28
CA ALA A 91 -12.68 -19.70 -9.40
C ALA A 91 -12.59 -21.17 -9.84
N SER A 92 -12.51 -21.45 -11.14
CA SER A 92 -12.31 -22.80 -11.69
C SER A 92 -10.91 -23.38 -11.43
N GLN A 93 -9.94 -22.57 -10.99
CA GLN A 93 -8.57 -22.98 -10.67
C GLN A 93 -8.22 -22.48 -9.25
N TRP A 94 -9.10 -22.79 -8.30
CA TRP A 94 -8.98 -22.33 -6.93
C TRP A 94 -7.71 -22.81 -6.26
N ASN A 95 -6.95 -21.88 -5.69
CA ASN A 95 -5.80 -22.16 -4.84
C ASN A 95 -6.01 -21.49 -3.47
N GLY A 96 -6.46 -22.28 -2.49
CA GLY A 96 -6.78 -21.79 -1.14
C GLY A 96 -5.57 -21.20 -0.42
N ALA A 97 -4.38 -21.77 -0.57
CA ALA A 97 -3.17 -21.25 0.06
C ALA A 97 -2.83 -19.83 -0.42
N ASN A 98 -2.90 -19.60 -1.75
CA ASN A 98 -2.67 -18.28 -2.31
C ASN A 98 -3.77 -17.29 -1.90
N ALA A 99 -5.03 -17.71 -1.85
CA ALA A 99 -6.15 -16.85 -1.42
C ALA A 99 -5.97 -16.39 0.02
N ILE A 100 -5.67 -17.33 0.92
CA ILE A 100 -5.41 -17.08 2.35
C ILE A 100 -4.19 -16.16 2.50
N ALA A 101 -3.09 -16.43 1.81
CA ALA A 101 -1.88 -15.62 1.87
C ALA A 101 -2.13 -14.15 1.40
N MET A 102 -2.97 -13.95 0.39
CA MET A 102 -3.38 -12.59 -0.03
C MET A 102 -4.19 -11.88 1.05
N ALA A 103 -5.10 -12.58 1.74
CA ALA A 103 -5.86 -12.00 2.85
C ALA A 103 -4.94 -11.68 4.04
N GLU A 104 -4.09 -12.63 4.45
CA GLU A 104 -3.18 -12.48 5.59
C GLU A 104 -2.17 -11.35 5.39
N ILE A 105 -1.51 -11.29 4.25
CA ILE A 105 -0.44 -10.31 4.02
C ILE A 105 -1.01 -8.94 3.67
N ASN A 106 -1.99 -8.89 2.75
CA ASN A 106 -2.47 -7.60 2.23
C ASN A 106 -3.46 -6.92 3.18
N PHE A 107 -4.27 -7.69 3.93
CA PHE A 107 -5.35 -7.16 4.77
C PHE A 107 -5.03 -7.30 6.26
N THR A 108 -4.90 -8.52 6.78
CA THR A 108 -4.58 -8.75 8.20
C THR A 108 -3.23 -8.12 8.59
N GLY A 109 -2.25 -8.14 7.66
CA GLY A 109 -0.96 -7.50 7.85
C GLY A 109 -1.05 -5.98 8.10
N LEU A 110 -2.03 -5.30 7.50
CA LEU A 110 -2.27 -3.87 7.79
C LEU A 110 -2.75 -3.64 9.22
N PHE A 111 -3.67 -4.48 9.74
CA PHE A 111 -4.10 -4.38 11.14
C PHE A 111 -2.92 -4.57 12.09
N ARG A 112 -2.08 -5.59 11.84
CA ARG A 112 -0.88 -5.83 12.65
C ARG A 112 0.08 -4.64 12.67
N VAL A 113 0.24 -3.96 11.53
CA VAL A 113 1.08 -2.75 11.42
C VAL A 113 0.45 -1.56 12.15
N LEU A 114 -0.86 -1.36 12.01
CA LEU A 114 -1.58 -0.29 12.71
C LEU A 114 -1.51 -0.46 14.22
N ASP A 115 -1.62 -1.68 14.71
CA ASP A 115 -1.50 -2.04 16.14
C ASP A 115 -0.17 -1.56 16.76
N GLN A 116 0.91 -1.46 15.97
CA GLN A 116 2.22 -1.01 16.45
C GLN A 116 2.36 0.53 16.53
N VAL A 117 1.43 1.29 15.97
CA VAL A 117 1.60 2.75 15.84
C VAL A 117 0.40 3.56 16.31
N MET A 118 -0.79 2.94 16.44
CA MET A 118 -2.01 3.70 16.76
C MET A 118 -1.93 4.38 18.12
N ASP A 119 -1.46 3.70 19.16
CA ASP A 119 -1.37 4.27 20.50
C ASP A 119 -0.51 5.53 20.49
N GLN A 120 0.70 5.46 19.90
CA GLN A 120 1.59 6.62 19.83
C GLN A 120 1.03 7.77 18.95
N PHE A 121 0.17 7.48 17.97
CA PHE A 121 -0.50 8.53 17.18
C PHE A 121 -1.65 9.17 17.96
N VAL A 122 -2.45 8.37 18.66
CA VAL A 122 -3.58 8.85 19.46
C VAL A 122 -3.10 9.67 20.66
N GLU A 123 -2.12 9.17 21.43
CA GLU A 123 -1.60 9.86 22.61
C GLU A 123 -1.06 11.27 22.31
N ARG A 124 -0.46 11.47 21.15
CA ARG A 124 0.09 12.79 20.77
C ARG A 124 -0.80 13.59 19.84
N ASP A 125 -1.99 13.09 19.51
CA ASP A 125 -2.90 13.65 18.49
C ASP A 125 -2.18 14.08 17.20
N ALA A 126 -1.28 13.22 16.70
CA ALA A 126 -0.47 13.51 15.52
C ALA A 126 0.02 12.22 14.86
N GLY A 127 -0.21 12.09 13.56
CA GLY A 127 0.24 10.95 12.77
C GLY A 127 -0.12 11.08 11.31
N HIS A 128 0.53 10.28 10.46
CA HIS A 128 0.20 10.20 9.04
C HIS A 128 0.12 8.74 8.59
N ILE A 129 -1.08 8.26 8.31
CA ILE A 129 -1.36 6.90 7.85
C ILE A 129 -1.62 6.93 6.35
N VAL A 130 -0.74 6.31 5.56
CA VAL A 130 -0.87 6.20 4.10
C VAL A 130 -1.06 4.74 3.72
N ILE A 131 -2.21 4.44 3.13
CA ILE A 131 -2.59 3.08 2.74
C ILE A 131 -2.60 2.98 1.21
N THR A 132 -1.93 1.95 0.68
CA THR A 132 -1.94 1.68 -0.76
C THR A 132 -3.05 0.71 -1.12
N GLY A 133 -4.15 1.25 -1.63
CA GLY A 133 -5.26 0.51 -2.21
C GLY A 133 -4.93 -0.08 -3.58
N SER A 134 -5.94 -0.26 -4.39
CA SER A 134 -5.85 -0.64 -5.79
C SER A 134 -7.16 -0.34 -6.51
N LEU A 135 -7.11 -0.07 -7.80
CA LEU A 135 -8.33 0.00 -8.62
C LEU A 135 -9.09 -1.33 -8.63
N THR A 136 -8.39 -2.46 -8.44
CA THR A 136 -9.00 -3.80 -8.34
C THR A 136 -9.86 -3.97 -7.08
N GLY A 137 -9.67 -3.14 -6.04
CA GLY A 137 -10.50 -3.15 -4.83
C GLY A 137 -11.84 -2.42 -4.97
N VAL A 138 -12.06 -1.69 -6.08
CA VAL A 138 -13.31 -0.95 -6.32
C VAL A 138 -14.48 -1.90 -6.61
N ARG A 139 -14.20 -3.00 -7.32
CA ARG A 139 -15.18 -4.02 -7.70
C ARG A 139 -14.47 -5.35 -7.92
N GLY A 140 -15.22 -6.47 -7.81
CA GLY A 140 -14.67 -7.81 -8.08
C GLY A 140 -14.35 -8.03 -9.54
N PHE A 141 -13.06 -8.12 -9.88
CA PHE A 141 -12.59 -8.40 -11.24
C PHE A 141 -12.29 -9.89 -11.41
N PRO A 142 -12.59 -10.48 -12.61
CA PRO A 142 -12.19 -11.84 -12.93
C PRO A 142 -10.67 -12.04 -12.78
N GLY A 143 -10.27 -13.20 -12.31
CA GLY A 143 -8.86 -13.53 -12.11
C GLY A 143 -8.16 -12.84 -10.92
N ALA A 144 -8.84 -11.94 -10.21
CA ALA A 144 -8.27 -11.18 -9.09
C ALA A 144 -8.95 -11.48 -7.74
N ILE A 145 -9.51 -12.67 -7.55
CA ILE A 145 -10.42 -13.02 -6.43
C ILE A 145 -9.83 -12.64 -5.07
N GLY A 146 -8.74 -13.25 -4.66
CA GLY A 146 -8.14 -13.00 -3.34
C GLY A 146 -7.52 -11.60 -3.23
N TYR A 147 -6.89 -11.12 -4.28
CA TYR A 147 -6.29 -9.79 -4.32
C TYR A 147 -7.34 -8.69 -4.24
N GLY A 148 -8.36 -8.76 -5.11
CA GLY A 148 -9.45 -7.78 -5.14
C GLY A 148 -10.16 -7.70 -3.78
N ALA A 149 -10.50 -8.86 -3.18
CA ALA A 149 -11.12 -8.92 -1.86
C ALA A 149 -10.24 -8.28 -0.78
N SER A 150 -8.93 -8.60 -0.75
CA SER A 150 -8.00 -8.01 0.22
C SER A 150 -7.84 -6.50 0.05
N LYS A 151 -7.79 -6.02 -1.20
CA LYS A 151 -7.71 -4.58 -1.49
C LYS A 151 -9.02 -3.83 -1.20
N ALA A 152 -10.18 -4.42 -1.44
CA ALA A 152 -11.46 -3.86 -1.02
C ALA A 152 -11.53 -3.72 0.52
N GLY A 153 -11.08 -4.73 1.26
CA GLY A 153 -11.02 -4.69 2.73
C GLY A 153 -10.18 -3.54 3.26
N ILE A 154 -8.93 -3.36 2.77
CA ILE A 154 -8.09 -2.25 3.24
C ILE A 154 -8.60 -0.87 2.79
N MET A 155 -9.30 -0.79 1.66
CA MET A 155 -9.92 0.47 1.23
C MET A 155 -11.08 0.85 2.14
N SER A 156 -11.92 -0.10 2.54
CA SER A 156 -12.98 0.10 3.53
C SER A 156 -12.41 0.48 4.89
N LEU A 157 -11.36 -0.20 5.36
CA LEU A 157 -10.67 0.16 6.60
C LEU A 157 -10.13 1.60 6.54
N ALA A 158 -9.51 2.01 5.43
CA ALA A 158 -9.01 3.37 5.27
C ALA A 158 -10.13 4.43 5.34
N GLU A 159 -11.32 4.12 4.80
CA GLU A 159 -12.50 5.00 4.89
C GLU A 159 -13.00 5.14 6.33
N SER A 160 -13.07 4.03 7.07
CA SER A 160 -13.46 4.04 8.49
C SER A 160 -12.48 4.83 9.34
N LEU A 161 -11.17 4.58 9.19
CA LEU A 161 -10.13 5.34 9.88
C LEU A 161 -10.20 6.84 9.57
N TYR A 162 -10.44 7.20 8.30
CA TYR A 162 -10.58 8.59 7.91
C TYR A 162 -11.81 9.24 8.56
N ALA A 163 -12.94 8.53 8.63
CA ALA A 163 -14.16 9.06 9.23
C ALA A 163 -13.99 9.27 10.74
N ASP A 164 -13.39 8.32 11.44
CA ASP A 164 -13.19 8.36 12.88
C ASP A 164 -12.14 9.41 13.30
N LEU A 165 -11.07 9.53 12.52
CA LEU A 165 -9.92 10.40 12.85
C LEU A 165 -10.00 11.81 12.24
N ARG A 166 -11.05 12.14 11.50
CA ARG A 166 -11.16 13.43 10.76
C ARG A 166 -11.09 14.68 11.64
N SER A 167 -11.41 14.56 12.92
CA SER A 167 -11.41 15.65 13.90
C SER A 167 -10.15 15.65 14.79
N SER A 168 -9.20 14.77 14.51
CA SER A 168 -7.92 14.66 15.21
C SER A 168 -6.76 15.23 14.39
N GLY A 169 -5.59 15.32 14.99
CA GLY A 169 -4.33 15.65 14.30
C GLY A 169 -3.76 14.49 13.47
N ILE A 170 -4.43 13.32 13.43
CA ILE A 170 -3.99 12.14 12.67
C ILE A 170 -4.57 12.20 11.26
N ARG A 171 -3.70 12.19 10.27
CA ARG A 171 -4.10 12.21 8.86
C ARG A 171 -4.11 10.83 8.25
N VAL A 172 -5.22 10.47 7.59
CA VAL A 172 -5.37 9.21 6.85
C VAL A 172 -5.46 9.51 5.36
N GLN A 173 -4.69 8.77 4.54
CA GLN A 173 -4.70 8.88 3.09
C GLN A 173 -4.74 7.50 2.41
N LEU A 174 -5.57 7.38 1.37
CA LEU A 174 -5.71 6.20 0.53
C LEU A 174 -5.23 6.49 -0.89
N SER A 175 -4.10 5.89 -1.28
CA SER A 175 -3.57 5.92 -2.64
C SER A 175 -3.94 4.66 -3.39
N SER A 176 -4.69 4.76 -4.48
CA SER A 176 -5.13 3.61 -5.28
C SER A 176 -4.52 3.67 -6.69
N PRO A 177 -3.36 3.04 -6.89
CA PRO A 177 -2.73 2.96 -8.20
C PRO A 177 -3.49 2.00 -9.14
N GLY A 178 -3.37 2.26 -10.44
CA GLY A 178 -3.62 1.28 -11.49
C GLY A 178 -2.44 0.31 -11.65
N PHE A 179 -2.15 -0.09 -12.88
CA PHE A 179 -1.03 -1.00 -13.16
C PHE A 179 0.32 -0.30 -13.00
N ILE A 180 1.25 -0.97 -12.33
CA ILE A 180 2.64 -0.52 -12.15
C ILE A 180 3.55 -1.66 -12.62
N GLU A 181 4.59 -1.36 -13.38
CA GLU A 181 5.61 -2.32 -13.82
C GLU A 181 6.36 -2.90 -12.62
N THR A 182 6.01 -4.11 -12.24
CA THR A 182 6.57 -4.81 -11.09
C THR A 182 6.51 -6.31 -11.32
N ARG A 183 7.28 -7.08 -10.57
CA ARG A 183 7.19 -8.56 -10.56
C ARG A 183 5.78 -9.11 -10.26
N GLN A 184 4.91 -8.31 -9.65
CA GLN A 184 3.52 -8.72 -9.43
C GLN A 184 2.73 -8.65 -10.74
N THR A 185 2.88 -7.58 -11.51
CA THR A 185 2.19 -7.37 -12.79
C THR A 185 2.74 -8.23 -13.91
N ASP A 186 4.00 -8.70 -13.83
CA ASP A 186 4.58 -9.67 -14.77
C ASP A 186 3.81 -10.99 -14.83
N LYS A 187 3.04 -11.30 -13.81
CA LYS A 187 2.17 -12.48 -13.75
C LYS A 187 0.90 -12.35 -14.59
N ASN A 188 0.55 -11.16 -15.02
CA ASN A 188 -0.63 -10.89 -15.83
C ASN A 188 -0.37 -11.30 -17.29
N LYS A 189 -1.32 -12.04 -17.87
CA LYS A 189 -1.27 -12.50 -19.27
C LYS A 189 -2.12 -11.65 -20.22
N PHE A 190 -2.59 -10.50 -19.77
CA PHE A 190 -3.42 -9.57 -20.54
C PHE A 190 -2.74 -8.22 -20.70
N ARG A 191 -3.17 -7.45 -21.69
CA ARG A 191 -2.66 -6.08 -21.91
C ARG A 191 -3.11 -5.19 -20.75
N MET A 192 -2.16 -4.53 -20.10
CA MET A 192 -2.39 -3.59 -19.01
C MET A 192 -2.40 -2.15 -19.54
N PRO A 193 -3.58 -1.54 -19.71
CA PRO A 193 -3.65 -0.17 -20.21
C PRO A 193 -3.09 0.80 -19.16
N PHE A 194 -2.42 1.84 -19.66
CA PHE A 194 -1.87 2.92 -18.80
C PHE A 194 -0.94 2.42 -17.69
N ILE A 195 -0.17 1.35 -17.96
CA ILE A 195 0.85 0.89 -17.03
C ILE A 195 1.88 2.00 -16.78
N MET A 196 2.23 2.19 -15.53
CA MET A 196 3.18 3.22 -15.09
C MET A 196 4.49 2.58 -14.62
N SER A 197 5.58 3.29 -14.77
CA SER A 197 6.82 2.92 -14.07
C SER A 197 6.64 3.07 -12.54
N PRO A 198 7.43 2.34 -11.72
CA PRO A 198 7.45 2.54 -10.27
C PRO A 198 7.78 3.99 -9.87
N ASP A 199 8.65 4.65 -10.63
CA ASP A 199 9.05 6.04 -10.37
C ASP A 199 7.90 7.04 -10.60
N GLU A 200 7.16 6.88 -11.69
CA GLU A 200 5.95 7.69 -11.97
C GLU A 200 4.89 7.50 -10.89
N ALA A 201 4.62 6.25 -10.51
CA ALA A 201 3.65 5.91 -9.46
C ALA A 201 4.07 6.49 -8.10
N ALA A 202 5.35 6.41 -7.75
CA ALA A 202 5.91 7.03 -6.54
C ALA A 202 5.78 8.56 -6.57
N GLY A 203 5.98 9.19 -7.73
CA GLY A 203 5.74 10.62 -7.92
C GLY A 203 4.29 11.03 -7.67
N HIS A 204 3.31 10.21 -8.11
CA HIS A 204 1.90 10.42 -7.78
C HIS A 204 1.64 10.29 -6.28
N MET A 205 2.21 9.27 -5.63
CA MET A 205 2.08 9.09 -4.18
C MET A 205 2.67 10.25 -3.40
N MET A 206 3.87 10.71 -3.73
CA MET A 206 4.49 11.87 -3.07
C MET A 206 3.61 13.13 -3.16
N ARG A 207 3.07 13.43 -4.33
CA ARG A 207 2.12 14.56 -4.49
C ARG A 207 0.86 14.37 -3.67
N HIS A 208 0.33 13.14 -3.59
CA HIS A 208 -0.83 12.84 -2.75
C HIS A 208 -0.48 13.02 -1.26
N MET A 209 0.61 12.45 -0.80
CA MET A 209 1.07 12.55 0.60
C MET A 209 1.31 14.00 1.03
N ALA A 210 1.78 14.86 0.12
CA ALA A 210 1.96 16.30 0.38
C ALA A 210 0.63 17.07 0.40
N SER A 211 -0.47 16.52 -0.09
CA SER A 211 -1.79 17.15 -0.15
C SER A 211 -2.64 16.83 1.09
N ASN A 212 -3.77 17.53 1.26
CA ASN A 212 -4.75 17.24 2.31
C ASN A 212 -5.90 16.32 1.83
N ARG A 213 -5.78 15.71 0.64
CA ARG A 213 -6.83 14.85 0.08
C ARG A 213 -6.80 13.48 0.74
N PHE A 214 -7.95 12.96 1.14
CA PHE A 214 -8.07 11.60 1.64
C PHE A 214 -7.74 10.56 0.57
N LYS A 215 -8.37 10.64 -0.61
CA LYS A 215 -8.20 9.68 -1.71
C LYS A 215 -7.45 10.27 -2.90
N SER A 216 -6.60 9.47 -3.50
CA SER A 216 -6.01 9.71 -4.83
C SER A 216 -5.90 8.41 -5.59
N SER A 217 -6.48 8.36 -6.79
CA SER A 217 -6.34 7.25 -7.72
C SER A 217 -5.64 7.71 -8.99
N PHE A 218 -4.75 6.90 -9.52
CA PHE A 218 -3.93 7.26 -10.67
C PHE A 218 -3.60 6.03 -11.55
N PRO A 219 -3.45 6.21 -12.89
CA PRO A 219 -3.65 7.45 -13.65
C PRO A 219 -5.13 7.86 -13.71
N ARG A 220 -5.42 9.16 -13.77
CA ARG A 220 -6.77 9.71 -13.50
C ARG A 220 -7.87 9.17 -14.43
N LEU A 221 -7.64 9.15 -15.74
CA LEU A 221 -8.65 8.71 -16.72
C LEU A 221 -9.02 7.24 -16.52
N PHE A 222 -8.02 6.39 -16.38
CA PHE A 222 -8.23 4.96 -16.13
C PHE A 222 -8.93 4.72 -14.78
N SER A 223 -8.52 5.45 -13.75
CA SER A 223 -9.14 5.36 -12.43
C SER A 223 -10.60 5.77 -12.44
N TRP A 224 -10.94 6.85 -13.17
CA TRP A 224 -12.33 7.28 -13.33
C TRP A 224 -13.16 6.20 -14.02
N PHE A 225 -12.67 5.63 -15.12
CA PHE A 225 -13.34 4.55 -15.85
C PHE A 225 -13.58 3.34 -14.94
N VAL A 226 -12.54 2.85 -14.26
CA VAL A 226 -12.65 1.69 -13.35
C VAL A 226 -13.60 2.00 -12.20
N SER A 227 -13.51 3.18 -11.58
CA SER A 227 -14.38 3.57 -10.47
C SER A 227 -15.85 3.71 -10.89
N SER A 228 -16.12 4.13 -12.13
CA SER A 228 -17.49 4.19 -12.64
C SER A 228 -18.15 2.80 -12.72
N SER A 229 -17.35 1.75 -12.88
CA SER A 229 -17.84 0.38 -13.03
C SER A 229 -18.65 -0.11 -11.81
N GLN A 230 -18.43 0.47 -10.62
CA GLN A 230 -19.21 0.12 -9.42
C GLN A 230 -20.72 0.39 -9.57
N PHE A 231 -21.09 1.34 -10.45
CA PHE A 231 -22.49 1.71 -10.73
C PHE A 231 -23.08 0.94 -11.93
N TRP A 232 -22.27 0.13 -12.63
CA TRP A 232 -22.76 -0.58 -13.80
C TRP A 232 -23.56 -1.82 -13.40
N PRO A 233 -24.62 -2.17 -14.13
CA PRO A 233 -25.30 -3.45 -13.96
C PRO A 233 -24.32 -4.62 -14.11
N HIS A 234 -24.53 -5.71 -13.35
CA HIS A 234 -23.62 -6.87 -13.40
C HIS A 234 -23.45 -7.46 -14.79
N TRP A 235 -24.52 -7.52 -15.60
CA TRP A 235 -24.44 -8.04 -16.96
C TRP A 235 -23.53 -7.23 -17.87
N LEU A 236 -23.53 -5.89 -17.72
CA LEU A 236 -22.65 -5.01 -18.50
C LEU A 236 -21.18 -5.17 -18.08
N PHE A 237 -20.96 -5.19 -16.78
CA PHE A 237 -19.62 -5.39 -16.21
C PHE A 237 -19.02 -6.72 -16.67
N SER A 238 -19.78 -7.82 -16.54
CA SER A 238 -19.34 -9.16 -16.94
C SER A 238 -19.07 -9.28 -18.43
N ARG A 239 -19.79 -8.51 -19.27
CA ARG A 239 -19.55 -8.50 -20.71
C ARG A 239 -18.25 -7.80 -21.12
N ILE A 240 -17.79 -6.83 -20.31
CA ILE A 240 -16.60 -6.02 -20.61
C ILE A 240 -15.35 -6.64 -20.00
N PHE A 241 -15.46 -7.24 -18.80
CA PHE A 241 -14.32 -7.72 -18.02
C PHE A 241 -14.32 -9.24 -17.78
N GLY A 242 -15.39 -9.95 -18.13
CA GLY A 242 -15.57 -11.39 -17.92
C GLY A 242 -14.96 -12.30 -18.98
#